data_d296e35e55dc8e3f2afb48fafa745d7a
#
_entry.id   d296e35e55dc8e3f2afb48fafa745d7a
#
_cell.length_a   1.000
_cell.length_b   1.000
_cell.length_c   1.000
_cell.angle_alpha   90.00
_cell.angle_beta   90.00
_cell.angle_gamma   90.00
#
_symmetry.space_group_name_H-M   'P 1'
#
loop_
_entity.id
_entity.type
_entity.pdbx_description
1 polymer ?
#
loop_
_entity_poly.entity_id
_entity_poly.type
_entity_poly.pdbx_seq_one_letter_code
_entity_poly.pdbx_strand_id
1 'polypeptide(L)'
;MPRYSKWIRVVLLVLMPLLLPLVAAGRGLLPSADGQERLYNVRIEMEKGGMTGVCMMLRDSTGLHGSVVNEFGVGLMSFSYAFGSDKVRLHSVFGKMDKWYIRRTLRRDLRRLVHAMRDGSATYTNDRRGIRYAFTPINEDDTAR
;
A
#
# COMPACT_ATOMS: atom_id res chain seq x y z
N MET A 1 -46.34 30.27 10.72
CA MET A 1 -45.62 30.11 9.45
C MET A 1 -45.00 28.71 9.30
N PRO A 2 -45.79 27.66 9.26
CA PRO A 2 -45.25 26.32 9.27
C PRO A 2 -44.82 25.75 7.89
N ARG A 3 -45.01 26.50 6.80
CA ARG A 3 -44.69 25.96 5.46
C ARG A 3 -43.21 25.93 5.08
N TYR A 4 -42.36 26.73 5.72
CA TYR A 4 -40.93 26.79 5.40
C TYR A 4 -40.10 25.71 6.12
N SER A 5 -40.58 25.20 7.25
CA SER A 5 -39.83 24.21 8.04
C SER A 5 -39.76 22.81 7.39
N LYS A 6 -40.77 22.47 6.55
CA LYS A 6 -40.78 21.16 5.86
C LYS A 6 -39.80 21.11 4.68
N TRP A 7 -39.65 22.21 3.97
CA TRP A 7 -38.70 22.30 2.84
C TRP A 7 -37.25 22.35 3.31
N ILE A 8 -36.99 23.06 4.40
CA ILE A 8 -35.64 23.11 5.02
C ILE A 8 -35.21 21.72 5.54
N ARG A 9 -36.14 20.95 6.09
CA ARG A 9 -35.85 19.57 6.54
C ARG A 9 -35.59 18.63 5.35
N VAL A 10 -36.28 18.77 4.26
CA VAL A 10 -36.09 17.98 3.05
C VAL A 10 -34.77 18.34 2.37
N VAL A 11 -34.40 19.61 2.33
CA VAL A 11 -33.11 20.07 1.78
C VAL A 11 -31.95 19.61 2.66
N LEU A 12 -32.09 19.64 3.98
CA LEU A 12 -31.07 19.12 4.91
C LEU A 12 -30.91 17.59 4.82
N LEU A 13 -32.00 16.84 4.60
CA LEU A 13 -31.97 15.38 4.41
C LEU A 13 -31.39 14.96 3.06
N VAL A 14 -31.52 15.80 2.04
CA VAL A 14 -30.97 15.52 0.70
C VAL A 14 -29.49 15.92 0.60
N LEU A 15 -29.03 16.91 1.38
CA LEU A 15 -27.63 17.34 1.40
C LEU A 15 -26.74 16.42 2.28
N MET A 16 -27.30 15.70 3.24
CA MET A 16 -26.55 14.85 4.16
C MET A 16 -25.89 13.61 3.50
N PRO A 17 -26.51 12.93 2.52
CA PRO A 17 -25.84 11.81 1.86
C PRO A 17 -24.79 12.22 0.82
N LEU A 18 -24.74 13.49 0.41
CA LEU A 18 -23.75 13.95 -0.57
C LEU A 18 -22.36 14.21 0.04
N LEU A 19 -22.28 14.33 1.36
CA LEU A 19 -21.01 14.54 2.09
C LEU A 19 -20.32 13.23 2.52
N LEU A 20 -21.03 12.10 2.47
CA LEU A 20 -20.51 10.78 2.88
C LEU A 20 -19.47 10.17 1.91
N PRO A 21 -19.51 10.35 0.58
CA PRO A 21 -18.50 9.77 -0.30
C PRO A 21 -17.13 10.44 -0.22
N LEU A 22 -17.01 11.68 0.25
CA LEU A 22 -15.73 12.38 0.35
C LEU A 22 -14.84 11.84 1.48
N VAL A 23 -15.41 11.23 2.52
CA VAL A 23 -14.65 10.65 3.64
C VAL A 23 -14.08 9.27 3.28
N ALA A 24 -14.66 8.58 2.30
CA ALA A 24 -14.20 7.25 1.85
C ALA A 24 -13.02 7.31 0.88
N ALA A 25 -12.75 8.46 0.24
CA ALA A 25 -11.68 8.62 -0.76
C ALA A 25 -10.25 8.69 -0.17
N GLY A 26 -10.11 8.81 1.17
CA GLY A 26 -8.82 8.94 1.85
C GLY A 26 -8.26 7.68 2.48
N ARG A 27 -8.84 6.50 2.22
CA ARG A 27 -8.46 5.24 2.89
C ARG A 27 -7.37 4.43 2.20
N GLY A 28 -6.89 4.86 1.04
CA GLY A 28 -5.78 4.20 0.35
C GLY A 28 -4.48 4.38 1.13
N LEU A 29 -3.70 3.30 1.23
CA LEU A 29 -2.41 3.30 1.93
C LEU A 29 -1.24 3.64 1.00
N LEU A 30 -1.46 3.72 -0.30
CA LEU A 30 -0.44 4.04 -1.30
C LEU A 30 -0.25 5.55 -1.43
N PRO A 31 0.91 6.02 -1.94
CA PRO A 31 1.07 7.41 -2.34
C PRO A 31 -0.01 7.81 -3.35
N SER A 32 -0.65 8.95 -3.15
CA SER A 32 -1.82 9.38 -3.92
C SER A 32 -1.52 10.43 -4.99
N ALA A 33 -0.39 11.11 -4.91
CA ALA A 33 0.01 12.17 -5.84
C ALA A 33 1.37 11.87 -6.46
N ASP A 34 1.56 12.29 -7.71
CA ASP A 34 2.85 12.19 -8.39
C ASP A 34 3.94 12.95 -7.63
N GLY A 35 5.08 12.31 -7.44
CA GLY A 35 6.18 12.82 -6.64
C GLY A 35 6.05 12.57 -5.13
N GLN A 36 4.93 12.04 -4.67
CA GLN A 36 4.74 11.71 -3.26
C GLN A 36 5.52 10.45 -2.88
N GLU A 37 6.26 10.54 -1.78
CA GLU A 37 6.92 9.42 -1.11
C GLU A 37 6.18 9.04 0.16
N ARG A 38 6.13 7.74 0.45
CA ARG A 38 5.66 7.22 1.73
C ARG A 38 6.60 6.12 2.23
N LEU A 39 6.76 6.09 3.54
CA LEU A 39 7.54 5.07 4.23
C LEU A 39 6.61 4.03 4.87
N TYR A 40 7.06 2.78 4.85
CA TYR A 40 6.32 1.66 5.44
C TYR A 40 7.25 0.80 6.27
N ASN A 41 6.78 0.37 7.43
CA ASN A 41 7.36 -0.77 8.12
C ASN A 41 6.97 -2.03 7.35
N VAL A 42 7.97 -2.82 6.97
CA VAL A 42 7.78 -4.05 6.20
C VAL A 42 8.07 -5.25 7.08
N ARG A 43 7.14 -6.19 7.06
CA ARG A 43 7.32 -7.51 7.64
C ARG A 43 6.83 -8.56 6.63
N ILE A 44 7.71 -9.47 6.28
CA ILE A 44 7.38 -10.62 5.44
C ILE A 44 7.68 -11.87 6.26
N GLU A 45 6.64 -12.62 6.59
CA GLU A 45 6.70 -13.81 7.44
C GLU A 45 6.49 -15.07 6.59
N MET A 46 7.34 -16.05 6.82
CA MET A 46 7.27 -17.37 6.20
C MET A 46 7.38 -18.44 7.29
N GLU A 47 7.02 -19.67 6.97
CA GLU A 47 7.06 -20.79 7.92
C GLU A 47 8.46 -20.97 8.57
N LYS A 48 9.52 -20.75 7.82
CA LYS A 48 10.91 -20.94 8.28
C LYS A 48 11.69 -19.62 8.40
N GLY A 49 11.06 -18.58 8.88
CA GLY A 49 11.71 -17.31 9.09
C GLY A 49 10.97 -16.15 8.43
N GLY A 50 11.63 -15.02 8.31
CA GLY A 50 11.05 -13.83 7.73
C GLY A 50 12.06 -12.70 7.57
N MET A 51 11.60 -11.60 7.06
CA MET A 51 12.40 -10.39 6.97
C MET A 51 11.61 -9.19 7.47
N THR A 52 12.31 -8.24 8.04
CA THR A 52 11.80 -6.94 8.44
C THR A 52 12.64 -5.86 7.81
N GLY A 53 12.04 -4.71 7.59
CA GLY A 53 12.73 -3.58 7.00
C GLY A 53 11.83 -2.37 6.86
N VAL A 54 12.31 -1.40 6.13
CA VAL A 54 11.58 -0.19 5.76
C VAL A 54 11.51 -0.10 4.25
N CYS A 55 10.32 0.14 3.73
CA CYS A 55 10.08 0.41 2.32
C CYS A 55 9.87 1.89 2.11
N MET A 56 10.63 2.48 1.21
CA MET A 56 10.32 3.78 0.63
C MET A 56 9.61 3.57 -0.71
N MET A 57 8.42 4.13 -0.84
CA MET A 57 7.62 4.00 -2.05
C MET A 57 7.34 5.37 -2.64
N LEU A 58 7.78 5.57 -3.87
CA LEU A 58 7.58 6.78 -4.65
C LEU A 58 6.53 6.53 -5.73
N ARG A 59 5.61 7.46 -5.89
CA ARG A 59 4.68 7.50 -7.01
C ARG A 59 5.13 8.47 -8.09
N ASP A 60 5.07 8.03 -9.33
CA ASP A 60 5.15 8.90 -10.52
C ASP A 60 3.93 8.68 -11.43
N SER A 61 3.91 9.32 -12.59
CA SER A 61 2.81 9.21 -13.55
C SER A 61 2.63 7.80 -14.12
N THR A 62 3.65 6.97 -14.09
CA THR A 62 3.66 5.60 -14.66
C THR A 62 3.34 4.52 -13.65
N GLY A 63 3.64 4.75 -12.37
CA GLY A 63 3.44 3.73 -11.36
C GLY A 63 4.06 4.04 -10.01
N LEU A 64 4.33 2.97 -9.27
CA LEU A 64 4.95 2.98 -7.95
C LEU A 64 6.34 2.37 -8.04
N HIS A 65 7.28 2.95 -7.30
CA HIS A 65 8.66 2.47 -7.17
C HIS A 65 8.97 2.25 -5.71
N GLY A 66 9.22 1.01 -5.32
CA GLY A 66 9.49 0.61 -3.95
C GLY A 66 10.92 0.12 -3.78
N SER A 67 11.53 0.51 -2.68
CA SER A 67 12.84 0.02 -2.24
C SER A 67 12.77 -0.38 -0.77
N VAL A 68 13.14 -1.61 -0.47
CA VAL A 68 13.13 -2.16 0.88
C VAL A 68 14.55 -2.36 1.36
N VAL A 69 14.85 -1.78 2.52
CA VAL A 69 16.14 -1.92 3.22
C VAL A 69 15.90 -2.49 4.61
N ASN A 70 16.87 -3.28 5.11
CA ASN A 70 16.81 -3.76 6.49
C ASN A 70 17.33 -2.69 7.47
N GLU A 71 17.33 -3.02 8.76
CA GLU A 71 17.81 -2.14 9.84
C GLU A 71 19.30 -1.76 9.72
N PHE A 72 20.09 -2.52 8.97
CA PHE A 72 21.51 -2.24 8.71
C PHE A 72 21.73 -1.44 7.42
N GLY A 73 20.66 -1.01 6.74
CA GLY A 73 20.75 -0.29 5.47
C GLY A 73 21.04 -1.18 4.26
N VAL A 74 20.97 -2.50 4.41
CA VAL A 74 21.19 -3.43 3.31
C VAL A 74 19.92 -3.52 2.46
N GLY A 75 20.06 -3.33 1.15
CA GLY A 75 18.97 -3.48 0.20
C GLY A 75 18.48 -4.92 0.14
N LEU A 76 17.20 -5.13 0.45
CA LEU A 76 16.56 -6.44 0.40
C LEU A 76 15.89 -6.68 -0.95
N MET A 77 15.20 -5.69 -1.48
CA MET A 77 14.61 -5.73 -2.82
C MET A 77 14.25 -4.33 -3.30
N SER A 78 14.20 -4.17 -4.60
CA SER A 78 13.56 -3.02 -5.24
C SER A 78 12.62 -3.49 -6.34
N PHE A 79 11.51 -2.79 -6.48
CA PHE A 79 10.46 -3.17 -7.42
C PHE A 79 9.75 -1.93 -7.96
N SER A 80 9.06 -2.12 -9.08
CA SER A 80 8.12 -1.14 -9.62
C SER A 80 6.80 -1.81 -9.97
N TYR A 81 5.72 -1.05 -9.85
CA TYR A 81 4.38 -1.45 -10.26
C TYR A 81 3.87 -0.45 -11.29
N ALA A 82 3.52 -0.93 -12.47
CA ALA A 82 3.01 -0.09 -13.56
C ALA A 82 1.49 -0.02 -13.53
N PHE A 83 0.93 1.19 -13.48
CA PHE A 83 -0.53 1.39 -13.46
C PHE A 83 -1.20 0.88 -14.74
N GLY A 84 -0.60 1.13 -15.89
CA GLY A 84 -1.20 0.77 -17.19
C GLY A 84 -1.28 -0.73 -17.45
N SER A 85 -0.25 -1.49 -17.07
CA SER A 85 -0.17 -2.93 -17.33
C SER A 85 -0.53 -3.79 -16.13
N ASP A 86 -0.68 -3.20 -14.95
CA ASP A 86 -0.93 -3.91 -13.68
C ASP A 86 0.13 -5.00 -13.41
N LYS A 87 1.39 -4.69 -13.69
CA LYS A 87 2.51 -5.61 -13.54
C LYS A 87 3.56 -5.08 -12.58
N VAL A 88 4.15 -6.01 -11.83
CA VAL A 88 5.30 -5.75 -10.98
C VAL A 88 6.58 -6.23 -11.67
N ARG A 89 7.60 -5.37 -11.63
CA ARG A 89 8.98 -5.72 -11.99
C ARG A 89 9.85 -5.71 -10.75
N LEU A 90 10.67 -6.74 -10.59
CA LEU A 90 11.73 -6.77 -9.59
C LEU A 90 13.04 -6.34 -10.23
N HIS A 91 13.64 -5.26 -9.71
CA HIS A 91 14.92 -4.73 -10.19
C HIS A 91 16.09 -5.34 -9.44
N SER A 92 15.92 -5.59 -8.15
CA SER A 92 16.92 -6.27 -7.33
C SER A 92 16.25 -7.12 -6.25
N VAL A 93 16.90 -8.22 -5.89
CA VAL A 93 16.52 -9.08 -4.78
C VAL A 93 17.81 -9.52 -4.09
N PHE A 94 17.80 -9.52 -2.76
CA PHE A 94 18.95 -9.95 -1.96
C PHE A 94 19.43 -11.36 -2.35
N GLY A 95 20.74 -11.55 -2.47
CA GLY A 95 21.39 -12.67 -3.14
C GLY A 95 20.88 -14.07 -2.81
N LYS A 96 20.63 -14.38 -1.53
CA LYS A 96 20.08 -15.69 -1.13
C LYS A 96 18.65 -15.94 -1.62
N MET A 97 17.91 -14.88 -1.87
CA MET A 97 16.53 -14.93 -2.35
C MET A 97 16.41 -14.70 -3.87
N ASP A 98 17.54 -14.46 -4.55
CA ASP A 98 17.56 -14.20 -5.98
C ASP A 98 17.49 -15.50 -6.79
N LYS A 99 16.34 -16.17 -6.69
CA LYS A 99 16.04 -17.40 -7.42
C LYS A 99 14.77 -17.18 -8.24
N TRP A 100 14.70 -17.77 -9.43
CA TRP A 100 13.60 -17.54 -10.37
C TRP A 100 12.22 -17.82 -9.79
N TYR A 101 12.07 -18.87 -8.96
CA TYR A 101 10.80 -19.24 -8.35
C TYR A 101 10.41 -18.26 -7.22
N ILE A 102 11.38 -17.71 -6.50
CA ILE A 102 11.17 -16.67 -5.49
C ILE A 102 10.75 -15.37 -6.18
N ARG A 103 11.47 -14.96 -7.22
CA ARG A 103 11.11 -13.77 -8.01
C ARG A 103 9.71 -13.86 -8.58
N ARG A 104 9.32 -15.00 -9.10
CA ARG A 104 7.98 -15.23 -9.63
C ARG A 104 6.90 -15.09 -8.56
N THR A 105 7.12 -15.67 -7.40
CA THR A 105 6.21 -15.57 -6.26
C THR A 105 6.11 -14.12 -5.75
N LEU A 106 7.25 -13.45 -5.55
CA LEU A 106 7.29 -12.06 -5.10
C LEU A 106 6.55 -11.11 -6.06
N ARG A 107 6.75 -11.24 -7.37
CA ARG A 107 6.04 -10.40 -8.35
C ARG A 107 4.54 -10.54 -8.25
N ARG A 108 4.05 -11.76 -8.12
CA ARG A 108 2.62 -12.04 -7.97
C ARG A 108 2.08 -11.48 -6.66
N ASP A 109 2.79 -11.74 -5.58
CA ASP A 109 2.35 -11.36 -4.22
C ASP A 109 2.41 -9.84 -4.03
N LEU A 110 3.45 -9.18 -4.51
CA LEU A 110 3.55 -7.71 -4.47
C LEU A 110 2.44 -7.03 -5.28
N ARG A 111 2.08 -7.59 -6.43
CA ARG A 111 0.93 -7.09 -7.19
C ARG A 111 -0.37 -7.16 -6.38
N ARG A 112 -0.62 -8.27 -5.72
CA ARG A 112 -1.80 -8.46 -4.87
C ARG A 112 -1.75 -7.59 -3.61
N LEU A 113 -0.56 -7.40 -3.05
CA LEU A 113 -0.36 -6.47 -1.94
C LEU A 113 -0.68 -5.02 -2.35
N VAL A 114 -0.23 -4.58 -3.53
CA VAL A 114 -0.56 -3.25 -4.05
C VAL A 114 -2.08 -3.08 -4.19
N HIS A 115 -2.78 -4.10 -4.71
CA HIS A 115 -4.24 -4.06 -4.79
C HIS A 115 -4.89 -3.99 -3.40
N ALA A 116 -4.42 -4.76 -2.44
CA ALA A 116 -4.92 -4.71 -1.06
C ALA A 116 -4.68 -3.35 -0.40
N MET A 117 -3.51 -2.75 -0.59
CA MET A 117 -3.17 -1.43 -0.06
C MET A 117 -4.01 -0.32 -0.71
N ARG A 118 -4.33 -0.44 -1.99
CA ARG A 118 -5.27 0.46 -2.67
C ARG A 118 -6.63 0.44 -2.00
N ASP A 119 -7.08 -0.74 -1.57
CA ASP A 119 -8.37 -0.96 -0.91
C ASP A 119 -8.32 -0.66 0.61
N GLY A 120 -7.17 -0.24 1.13
CA GLY A 120 -6.99 0.15 2.53
C GLY A 120 -6.47 -0.95 3.45
N SER A 121 -6.00 -2.09 2.93
CA SER A 121 -5.39 -3.16 3.72
C SER A 121 -3.86 -3.12 3.66
N ALA A 122 -3.22 -3.06 4.82
CA ALA A 122 -1.76 -3.09 4.95
C ALA A 122 -1.17 -4.51 4.81
N THR A 123 -2.01 -5.53 4.69
CA THR A 123 -1.57 -6.93 4.70
C THR A 123 -2.11 -7.70 3.50
N TYR A 124 -1.30 -8.65 3.04
CA TYR A 124 -1.68 -9.67 2.08
C TYR A 124 -1.08 -11.01 2.51
N THR A 125 -1.87 -12.07 2.45
CA THR A 125 -1.41 -13.43 2.77
C THR A 125 -1.52 -14.32 1.55
N ASN A 126 -0.41 -14.96 1.19
CA ASN A 126 -0.39 -16.04 0.21
C ASN A 126 -0.58 -17.36 0.95
N ASP A 127 -1.82 -17.84 1.02
CA ASP A 127 -2.17 -19.05 1.78
C ASP A 127 -1.52 -20.32 1.21
N ARG A 128 -1.34 -20.37 -0.10
CA ARG A 128 -0.69 -21.50 -0.77
C ARG A 128 0.75 -21.73 -0.32
N ARG A 129 1.47 -20.65 -0.05
CA ARG A 129 2.89 -20.68 0.31
C ARG A 129 3.13 -20.36 1.78
N GLY A 130 2.09 -19.97 2.51
CA GLY A 130 2.21 -19.56 3.90
C GLY A 130 3.05 -18.31 4.08
N ILE A 131 2.96 -17.34 3.15
CA ILE A 131 3.72 -16.09 3.21
C ILE A 131 2.76 -14.95 3.54
N ARG A 132 3.07 -14.19 4.60
CA ARG A 132 2.33 -13.01 4.99
C ARG A 132 3.16 -11.77 4.78
N TYR A 133 2.58 -10.80 4.08
CA TYR A 133 3.17 -9.49 3.83
C TYR A 133 2.42 -8.44 4.66
N ALA A 134 3.15 -7.60 5.35
CA ALA A 134 2.60 -6.44 6.05
C ALA A 134 3.44 -5.21 5.71
N PHE A 135 2.81 -4.22 5.09
CA PHE A 135 3.40 -2.92 4.75
C PHE A 135 2.60 -1.85 5.48
N THR A 136 3.03 -1.52 6.68
CA THR A 136 2.34 -0.58 7.55
C THR A 136 2.89 0.82 7.36
N PRO A 137 2.08 1.82 6.96
CA PRO A 137 2.54 3.19 6.81
C PRO A 137 3.17 3.72 8.11
N ILE A 138 4.30 4.40 7.97
CA ILE A 138 4.94 5.13 9.07
C ILE A 138 4.44 6.57 9.00
N ASN A 139 3.80 7.03 10.07
CA ASN A 139 3.39 8.41 10.20
C ASN A 139 4.57 9.26 10.71
N GLU A 140 4.71 10.48 10.20
CA GLU A 140 5.78 11.40 10.59
C GLU A 140 5.77 11.70 12.11
N ASP A 141 4.60 11.63 12.74
CA ASP A 141 4.43 11.82 14.18
C ASP A 141 5.08 10.72 15.03
N ASP A 142 5.27 9.52 14.48
CA ASP A 142 5.91 8.40 15.18
C ASP A 142 7.43 8.50 15.19
N THR A 143 8.00 9.30 14.31
CA THR A 143 9.46 9.50 14.21
C THR A 143 10.00 10.61 15.13
N ALA A 144 9.12 11.43 15.70
CA ALA A 144 9.48 12.55 16.57
C ALA A 144 9.52 12.18 18.08
N ARG A 145 9.41 10.91 18.41
CA ARG A 145 9.48 10.40 19.80
C ARG A 145 10.76 9.57 20.05
#